data_02bae63379e568efae89e84366f40fbf
#
_entry.id   02bae63379e568efae89e84366f40fbf
#
_cell.length_a   1.000
_cell.length_b   1.000
_cell.length_c   1.000
_cell.angle_alpha   90.00
_cell.angle_beta   90.00
_cell.angle_gamma   90.00
#
_symmetry.space_group_name_H-M   'P 1'
#
loop_
_entity.id
_entity.type
_entity.pdbx_description
1 polymer ?
#
loop_
_entity_poly.entity_id
_entity_poly.type
_entity_poly.pdbx_seq_one_letter_code
_entity_poly.pdbx_strand_id
1 'polypeptide(L)'
;MHNEIKLLASRVKKLRVLKGVSQTKMAEEIGVSQTNLSNMEAGRTAITIQNLFKIQKVLDCKMTDFFVDFDGEEPKKEEKIEGKEIELEDALTLLKLLKSMNIKGL
;
A
#
# COMPACT_ATOMS: atom_id res chain seq x y z
N MET A 1 -10.97 5.87 -13.74
CA MET A 1 -10.67 4.57 -13.73
C MET A 1 -9.21 4.34 -13.86
N HIS A 2 -8.62 4.99 -14.72
CA HIS A 2 -7.27 4.75 -14.85
C HIS A 2 -6.53 5.26 -13.65
N ASN A 3 -7.13 6.14 -12.85
CA ASN A 3 -6.43 6.66 -11.70
C ASN A 3 -6.16 5.57 -10.68
N GLU A 4 -7.09 4.68 -10.48
CA GLU A 4 -6.88 3.63 -9.51
C GLU A 4 -5.83 2.66 -9.98
N ILE A 5 -5.82 2.36 -11.28
CA ILE A 5 -4.82 1.46 -11.81
C ILE A 5 -3.45 2.08 -11.70
N LYS A 6 -3.34 3.37 -12.03
CA LYS A 6 -2.06 4.03 -11.95
C LYS A 6 -1.59 4.18 -10.51
N LEU A 7 -2.53 4.41 -9.60
CA LEU A 7 -2.17 4.56 -8.22
C LEU A 7 -1.64 3.23 -7.68
N LEU A 8 -2.31 2.14 -7.99
CA LEU A 8 -1.85 0.83 -7.53
C LEU A 8 -0.48 0.54 -8.14
N ALA A 9 -0.31 0.82 -9.42
CA ALA A 9 0.96 0.57 -10.09
C ALA A 9 2.07 1.38 -9.44
N SER A 10 1.79 2.60 -9.08
CA SER A 10 2.77 3.47 -8.45
C SER A 10 3.17 2.92 -7.08
N ARG A 11 2.20 2.42 -6.33
CA ARG A 11 2.50 1.87 -5.03
C ARG A 11 3.33 0.61 -5.12
N VAL A 12 3.03 -0.23 -6.09
CA VAL A 12 3.82 -1.44 -6.30
C VAL A 12 5.25 -1.06 -6.61
N LYS A 13 5.45 -0.07 -7.49
CA LYS A 13 6.79 0.33 -7.84
C LYS A 13 7.52 0.91 -6.64
N LYS A 14 6.86 1.76 -5.88
CA LYS A 14 7.49 2.36 -4.72
C LYS A 14 7.88 1.30 -3.70
N LEU A 15 7.01 0.35 -3.45
CA LEU A 15 7.30 -0.67 -2.49
C LEU A 15 8.46 -1.53 -2.98
N ARG A 16 8.48 -1.84 -4.28
CA ARG A 16 9.56 -2.63 -4.84
C ARG A 16 10.90 -1.92 -4.63
N VAL A 17 10.93 -0.62 -4.93
CA VAL A 17 12.15 0.15 -4.80
C VAL A 17 12.56 0.23 -3.33
N LEU A 18 11.58 0.44 -2.45
CA LEU A 18 11.88 0.50 -1.03
C LEU A 18 12.44 -0.81 -0.51
N LYS A 19 11.99 -1.92 -1.05
CA LYS A 19 12.49 -3.21 -0.61
C LYS A 19 13.79 -3.59 -1.30
N GLY A 20 14.28 -2.75 -2.20
CA GLY A 20 15.54 -3.02 -2.87
C GLY A 20 15.49 -4.10 -3.92
N VAL A 21 14.33 -4.36 -4.49
CA VAL A 21 14.18 -5.41 -5.48
C VAL A 21 14.20 -4.78 -6.86
N SER A 22 15.04 -5.29 -7.75
CA SER A 22 15.13 -4.72 -9.09
C SER A 22 13.92 -5.14 -9.91
N GLN A 23 13.64 -4.41 -10.96
CA GLN A 23 12.51 -4.74 -11.82
C GLN A 23 12.76 -6.08 -12.51
N THR A 24 13.99 -6.34 -12.90
CA THR A 24 14.31 -7.61 -13.56
C THR A 24 14.08 -8.77 -12.60
N LYS A 25 14.52 -8.63 -11.36
CA LYS A 25 14.34 -9.69 -10.42
C LYS A 25 12.86 -9.93 -10.12
N MET A 26 12.10 -8.85 -9.94
CA MET A 26 10.69 -8.99 -9.68
C MET A 26 10.00 -9.68 -10.85
N ALA A 27 10.33 -9.28 -12.07
CA ALA A 27 9.70 -9.87 -13.24
C ALA A 27 9.99 -11.37 -13.31
N GLU A 28 11.21 -11.76 -13.01
CA GLU A 28 11.56 -13.17 -13.02
C GLU A 28 10.77 -13.90 -11.94
N GLU A 29 10.67 -13.34 -10.78
CA GLU A 29 9.99 -14.02 -9.68
C GLU A 29 8.50 -14.19 -9.93
N ILE A 30 7.87 -13.25 -10.58
CA ILE A 30 6.45 -13.38 -10.82
C ILE A 30 6.15 -13.99 -12.18
N GLY A 31 7.18 -14.29 -12.95
CA GLY A 31 6.96 -15.02 -14.20
C GLY A 31 6.50 -14.17 -15.36
N VAL A 32 6.90 -12.94 -15.45
CA VAL A 32 6.54 -12.08 -16.58
C VAL A 32 7.81 -11.48 -17.14
N SER A 33 7.72 -10.88 -18.30
CA SER A 33 8.87 -10.22 -18.88
C SER A 33 9.09 -8.90 -18.16
N GLN A 34 10.30 -8.38 -18.23
CA GLN A 34 10.59 -7.11 -17.63
C GLN A 34 9.78 -6.02 -18.31
N THR A 35 9.61 -6.12 -19.63
CA THR A 35 8.80 -5.14 -20.33
C THR A 35 7.36 -5.17 -19.82
N ASN A 36 6.84 -6.35 -19.57
CA ASN A 36 5.50 -6.47 -19.08
C ASN A 36 5.39 -5.83 -17.69
N LEU A 37 6.34 -6.11 -16.82
CA LEU A 37 6.31 -5.54 -15.50
C LEU A 37 6.46 -4.01 -15.59
N SER A 38 7.31 -3.54 -16.48
CA SER A 38 7.49 -2.11 -16.66
C SER A 38 6.15 -1.46 -17.06
N ASN A 39 5.40 -2.12 -17.93
CA ASN A 39 4.11 -1.59 -18.34
C ASN A 39 3.12 -1.62 -17.19
N MET A 40 3.18 -2.65 -16.36
CA MET A 40 2.31 -2.71 -15.21
C MET A 40 2.65 -1.59 -14.22
N GLU A 41 3.92 -1.37 -13.97
CA GLU A 41 4.32 -0.35 -13.01
C GLU A 41 4.06 1.07 -13.54
N ALA A 42 3.99 1.21 -14.85
CA ALA A 42 3.68 2.51 -15.42
C ALA A 42 2.18 2.74 -15.54
N GLY A 43 1.39 1.75 -15.17
CA GLY A 43 -0.06 1.91 -15.26
C GLY A 43 -0.62 1.74 -16.65
N ARG A 44 0.18 1.22 -17.58
CA ARG A 44 -0.30 1.02 -18.94
C ARG A 44 -1.04 -0.31 -19.05
N THR A 45 -0.71 -1.27 -18.19
CA THR A 45 -1.39 -2.54 -18.19
C THR A 45 -1.85 -2.80 -16.78
N ALA A 46 -3.02 -3.35 -16.62
CA ALA A 46 -3.53 -3.62 -15.28
C ALA A 46 -2.73 -4.75 -14.64
N ILE A 47 -2.59 -4.72 -13.33
CA ILE A 47 -1.94 -5.78 -12.60
C ILE A 47 -3.04 -6.72 -12.19
N THR A 48 -2.95 -7.98 -12.61
CA THR A 48 -3.99 -8.94 -12.24
C THR A 48 -3.84 -9.26 -10.77
N ILE A 49 -4.91 -9.75 -10.18
CA ILE A 49 -4.87 -10.08 -8.78
C ILE A 49 -3.88 -11.22 -8.56
N GLN A 50 -3.73 -12.11 -9.51
CA GLN A 50 -2.78 -13.19 -9.38
C GLN A 50 -1.36 -12.64 -9.32
N ASN A 51 -1.05 -11.70 -10.18
CA ASN A 51 0.28 -11.11 -10.17
C ASN A 51 0.48 -10.29 -8.90
N LEU A 52 -0.58 -9.66 -8.41
CA LEU A 52 -0.44 -8.87 -7.20
C LEU A 52 -0.10 -9.78 -6.02
N PHE A 53 -0.69 -10.97 -5.96
CA PHE A 53 -0.34 -11.89 -4.90
C PHE A 53 1.11 -12.35 -5.02
N LYS A 54 1.58 -12.53 -6.25
CA LYS A 54 2.97 -12.95 -6.43
C LYS A 54 3.91 -11.82 -6.02
N ILE A 55 3.55 -10.60 -6.37
CA ILE A 55 4.34 -9.43 -6.02
C ILE A 55 4.39 -9.30 -4.50
N GLN A 56 3.27 -9.55 -3.85
CA GLN A 56 3.21 -9.47 -2.42
C GLN A 56 4.22 -10.44 -1.78
N LYS A 57 4.30 -11.63 -2.32
CA LYS A 57 5.23 -12.61 -1.77
C LYS A 57 6.67 -12.19 -2.01
N VAL A 58 6.95 -11.69 -3.20
CA VAL A 58 8.32 -11.29 -3.52
C VAL A 58 8.75 -10.15 -2.62
N LEU A 59 7.85 -9.23 -2.33
CA LEU A 59 8.20 -8.07 -1.53
C LEU A 59 8.03 -8.33 -0.04
N ASP A 60 7.46 -9.48 0.32
CA ASP A 60 7.27 -9.83 1.72
C ASP A 60 6.53 -8.70 2.43
N CYS A 61 5.40 -8.34 1.90
CA CYS A 61 4.59 -7.27 2.45
C CYS A 61 3.16 -7.75 2.57
N LYS A 62 2.29 -6.91 3.06
CA LYS A 62 0.90 -7.26 3.18
C LYS A 62 0.13 -6.72 2.01
N MET A 63 -0.97 -7.38 1.67
CA MET A 63 -1.80 -6.89 0.58
C MET A 63 -2.26 -5.47 0.86
N THR A 64 -2.55 -5.16 2.12
CA THR A 64 -3.02 -3.83 2.44
C THR A 64 -1.97 -2.78 2.17
N ASP A 65 -0.69 -3.16 2.11
CA ASP A 65 0.34 -2.17 1.86
C ASP A 65 0.20 -1.55 0.46
N PHE A 66 -0.47 -2.25 -0.45
CA PHE A 66 -0.66 -1.71 -1.79
C PHE A 66 -1.79 -0.69 -1.82
N PHE A 67 -2.57 -0.61 -0.76
CA PHE A 67 -3.72 0.26 -0.75
C PHE A 67 -3.63 1.38 0.28
N VAL A 68 -2.42 1.66 0.77
CA VAL A 68 -2.25 2.81 1.64
C VAL A 68 -1.23 3.70 0.97
N ASP A 69 -1.21 4.95 1.34
CA ASP A 69 -0.27 5.86 0.75
C ASP A 69 0.97 5.87 1.56
N PHE A 70 2.08 5.74 0.92
CA PHE A 70 3.29 5.77 1.65
C PHE A 70 3.90 7.13 1.52
N ASP A 71 3.41 8.00 0.74
CA ASP A 71 4.03 9.25 0.55
C ASP A 71 3.73 10.21 1.57
N GLY A 72 2.90 10.01 2.35
CA GLY A 72 2.62 10.95 3.31
C GLY A 72 1.80 12.07 2.79
N GLU A 73 1.68 12.18 1.60
CA GLU A 73 0.89 13.16 1.13
C GLU A 73 -0.43 12.91 1.47
N GLU A 74 -0.71 11.82 1.66
CA GLU A 74 -1.98 11.46 1.96
C GLU A 74 -2.34 12.21 3.07
N PRO A 75 -1.56 12.61 3.78
CA PRO A 75 -1.82 13.38 4.92
C PRO A 75 -2.74 14.41 4.52
N LYS A 76 -2.52 14.85 3.38
CA LYS A 76 -3.34 15.79 3.01
C LYS A 76 -4.64 15.42 3.19
N LYS A 77 -4.88 14.29 3.14
CA LYS A 77 -6.15 13.90 3.25
C LYS A 77 -6.51 14.14 4.55
N GLU A 78 -5.68 14.06 5.35
CA GLU A 78 -6.07 14.15 6.61
C GLU A 78 -6.34 15.49 6.76
N GLU A 79 -6.00 16.13 5.95
CA GLU A 79 -6.20 17.36 6.08
C GLU A 79 -7.56 17.64 6.30
N LYS A 80 -8.25 16.89 5.95
CA LYS A 80 -9.56 17.07 6.07
C LYS A 80 -9.74 17.25 7.34
N ILE A 81 -8.91 17.16 7.80
CA ILE A 81 -8.72 17.35 8.93
C ILE A 81 -9.44 18.22 9.67
N GLU A 82 -10.04 19.02 9.26
CA GLU A 82 -10.72 19.82 9.98
C GLU A 82 -11.32 19.21 11.09
N GLY A 83 -12.07 18.53 10.99
CA GLY A 83 -12.61 17.94 12.14
C GLY A 83 -11.59 17.21 12.79
N LYS A 84 -10.52 17.12 12.15
CA LYS A 84 -9.57 16.39 12.64
C LYS A 84 -9.18 16.51 13.99
N GLU A 85 -9.12 17.50 14.55
CA GLU A 85 -8.68 17.50 15.87
C GLU A 85 -9.62 16.75 16.70
N ILE A 86 -10.84 16.86 16.46
CA ILE A 86 -11.79 16.11 17.22
C ILE A 86 -11.58 14.67 16.98
N GLU A 87 -11.36 14.31 15.74
CA GLU A 87 -11.15 12.94 15.49
C GLU A 87 -9.91 12.45 16.15
N LEU A 88 -8.93 13.27 16.25
CA LEU A 88 -7.71 12.83 16.86
C LEU A 88 -8.00 12.54 18.30
N GLU A 89 -8.76 13.35 18.98
CA GLU A 89 -9.07 13.09 20.34
C GLU A 89 -9.90 11.85 20.46
N ASP A 90 -10.82 11.65 19.54
CA ASP A 90 -11.63 10.46 19.57
C ASP A 90 -10.74 9.25 19.36
N ALA A 91 -9.79 9.34 18.50
CA ALA A 91 -8.91 8.21 18.24
C ALA A 91 -8.09 7.91 19.48
N LEU A 92 -7.64 8.91 20.16
CA LEU A 92 -6.89 8.68 21.37
C LEU A 92 -7.77 8.08 22.44
N THR A 93 -9.00 8.55 22.54
CA THR A 93 -9.91 8.00 23.51
C THR A 93 -10.20 6.54 23.18
N LEU A 94 -10.40 6.23 21.91
CA LEU A 94 -10.65 4.88 21.52
C LEU A 94 -9.46 4.01 21.85
N LEU A 95 -8.28 4.49 21.61
CA LEU A 95 -7.08 3.73 21.91
C LEU A 95 -6.99 3.45 23.40
N LYS A 96 -7.32 4.42 24.21
CA LYS A 96 -7.28 4.21 25.63
C LYS A 96 -8.31 3.21 26.05
N LEU A 97 -9.49 3.28 25.46
CA LEU A 97 -10.52 2.33 25.80
C LEU A 97 -10.12 0.93 25.38
N LEU A 98 -9.54 0.80 24.21
CA LEU A 98 -9.12 -0.50 23.75
C LEU A 98 -8.04 -1.07 24.64
N LYS A 99 -7.11 -0.25 25.04
CA LYS A 99 -6.07 -0.73 25.92
C LYS A 99 -6.66 -1.14 27.24
N SER A 100 -7.59 -0.37 27.72
CA SER A 100 -8.21 -0.69 28.99
C SER A 100 -8.94 -2.00 28.87
N MET A 101 -9.65 -2.20 27.78
CA MET A 101 -10.35 -3.43 27.60
C MET A 101 -9.40 -4.60 27.46
N ASN A 102 -8.34 -4.39 26.76
CA ASN A 102 -7.38 -5.46 26.61
C ASN A 102 -6.83 -5.83 27.96
N ILE A 103 -6.47 -4.85 28.72
CA ILE A 103 -5.94 -5.14 30.02
C ILE A 103 -6.94 -5.87 30.84
N LYS A 104 -8.18 -5.47 30.80
CA LYS A 104 -9.15 -6.21 31.54
C LYS A 104 -9.46 -7.47 30.90
N GLY A 105 -9.52 -7.53 29.61
CA GLY A 105 -9.82 -8.75 28.93
C GLY A 105 -8.72 -9.73 29.07
N LEU A 106 -7.59 -9.27 29.40
CA LEU A 106 -6.53 -10.21 29.61
C LEU A 106 -6.56 -10.70 31.01
#